data_b91e791855cecc581c2848478274f823
#
_entry.id   b91e791855cecc581c2848478274f823
#
_cell.length_a   1.000
_cell.length_b   1.000
_cell.length_c   1.000
_cell.angle_alpha   90.00
_cell.angle_beta   90.00
_cell.angle_gamma   90.00
#
_symmetry.space_group_name_H-M   'P 1'
#
loop_
_entity.id
_entity.type
_entity.pdbx_description
1 polymer ?
#
loop_
_entity_poly.entity_id
_entity_poly.type
_entity_poly.pdbx_seq_one_letter_code
_entity_poly.pdbx_strand_id
1 'polypeptide(L)'
;MKKRVYFDNASTTKVDEKVVREMLPYFSEIFGNASSQHDIGIKAKDVLERSRRIIAKSIKANIGEIIFTSGGTEANNFALKGLFFSNYPQKNHIMTISQIKISIKITLT
;
A
#
# COMPACT_ATOMS: atom_id res chain seq x y z
N MET A 1 14.67 -12.35 -34.26
CA MET A 1 14.49 -12.43 -32.79
C MET A 1 13.09 -12.92 -32.46
N LYS A 2 12.91 -13.97 -31.64
CA LYS A 2 11.59 -14.41 -31.20
C LYS A 2 11.02 -13.35 -30.25
N LYS A 3 9.84 -12.81 -30.54
CA LYS A 3 9.14 -11.86 -29.67
C LYS A 3 8.69 -12.61 -28.41
N ARG A 4 9.23 -12.21 -27.24
CA ARG A 4 8.83 -12.79 -25.95
C ARG A 4 7.48 -12.17 -25.54
N VAL A 5 6.49 -12.99 -25.25
CA VAL A 5 5.18 -12.56 -24.75
C VAL A 5 5.10 -12.91 -23.27
N TYR A 6 4.62 -11.95 -22.45
CA TYR A 6 4.44 -12.11 -21.01
C TYR A 6 2.95 -12.17 -20.69
N PHE A 7 2.51 -13.27 -20.05
CA PHE A 7 1.11 -13.51 -19.72
C PHE A 7 0.82 -13.61 -18.22
N ASP A 8 1.78 -13.28 -17.37
CA ASP A 8 1.63 -13.38 -15.92
C ASP A 8 1.43 -11.99 -15.25
N ASN A 9 0.63 -11.15 -15.87
CA ASN A 9 0.36 -9.79 -15.36
C ASN A 9 -0.41 -9.78 -14.02
N ALA A 10 -1.03 -10.89 -13.64
CA ALA A 10 -1.64 -11.04 -12.32
C ALA A 10 -0.61 -11.11 -11.19
N SER A 11 0.61 -11.61 -11.47
CA SER A 11 1.70 -11.64 -10.50
C SER A 11 2.42 -10.31 -10.42
N THR A 12 2.75 -9.72 -11.59
CA THR A 12 3.44 -8.42 -11.66
C THR A 12 3.26 -7.79 -13.04
N THR A 13 3.44 -6.49 -13.12
CA THR A 13 3.44 -5.73 -14.38
C THR A 13 4.68 -4.87 -14.48
N LYS A 14 5.12 -4.60 -15.71
CA LYS A 14 6.19 -3.60 -15.95
C LYS A 14 5.70 -2.24 -15.46
N VAL A 15 6.54 -1.56 -14.68
CA VAL A 15 6.25 -0.18 -14.27
C VAL A 15 6.33 0.74 -15.49
N ASP A 16 5.38 1.66 -15.62
CA ASP A 16 5.40 2.68 -16.68
C ASP A 16 6.63 3.57 -16.53
N GLU A 17 7.28 3.89 -17.65
CA GLU A 17 8.53 4.67 -17.65
C GLU A 17 8.34 6.09 -17.10
N LYS A 18 7.16 6.68 -17.24
CA LYS A 18 6.85 7.99 -16.64
C LYS A 18 6.81 7.88 -15.12
N VAL A 19 6.22 6.79 -14.59
CA VAL A 19 6.19 6.53 -13.14
C VAL A 19 7.61 6.33 -12.61
N VAL A 20 8.46 5.56 -13.32
CA VAL A 20 9.87 5.38 -12.92
C VAL A 20 10.59 6.72 -12.83
N ARG A 21 10.43 7.60 -13.83
CA ARG A 21 11.05 8.93 -13.83
C ARG A 21 10.59 9.79 -12.66
N GLU A 22 9.31 9.77 -12.35
CA GLU A 22 8.76 10.51 -11.19
C GLU A 22 9.26 9.96 -9.85
N MET A 23 9.60 8.67 -9.77
CA MET A 23 10.12 8.04 -8.56
C MET A 23 11.61 8.32 -8.32
N LEU A 24 12.41 8.48 -9.38
CA LEU A 24 13.88 8.58 -9.29
C LEU A 24 14.38 9.62 -8.27
N PRO A 25 13.84 10.85 -8.18
CA PRO A 25 14.30 11.86 -7.23
C PRO A 25 14.18 11.43 -5.76
N TYR A 26 13.24 10.54 -5.46
CA TYR A 26 12.98 10.09 -4.08
C TYR A 26 13.97 9.05 -3.57
N PHE A 27 14.82 8.51 -4.44
CA PHE A 27 15.88 7.58 -4.04
C PHE A 27 17.17 8.28 -3.64
N SER A 28 17.40 9.51 -4.10
CA SER A 28 18.70 10.19 -3.89
C SER A 28 18.60 11.68 -3.51
N GLU A 29 17.57 12.39 -3.95
CA GLU A 29 17.45 13.83 -3.74
C GLU A 29 16.47 14.17 -2.61
N ILE A 30 15.30 13.51 -2.59
CA ILE A 30 14.22 13.71 -1.60
C ILE A 30 14.08 12.45 -0.74
N PHE A 31 15.18 12.03 -0.12
CA PHE A 31 15.29 10.75 0.61
C PHE A 31 14.93 10.86 2.11
N GLY A 32 14.47 12.00 2.58
CA GLY A 32 14.21 12.26 3.99
C GLY A 32 13.15 11.32 4.60
N ASN A 33 13.30 11.06 5.89
CA ASN A 33 12.26 10.38 6.65
C ASN A 33 11.09 11.35 6.91
N ALA A 34 9.90 11.01 6.43
CA ALA A 34 8.70 11.83 6.57
C ALA A 34 8.25 12.06 8.04
N SER A 35 8.81 11.32 9.00
CA SER A 35 8.58 11.51 10.43
C SER A 35 9.54 12.52 11.08
N SER A 36 10.60 12.93 10.38
CA SER A 36 11.59 13.87 10.88
C SER A 36 11.10 15.31 10.78
N GLN A 37 11.50 16.14 11.76
CA GLN A 37 11.03 17.54 11.86
C GLN A 37 11.96 18.56 11.16
N HIS A 38 13.10 18.10 10.61
CA HIS A 38 13.98 18.96 9.84
C HIS A 38 13.50 19.08 8.38
N ASP A 39 14.03 20.04 7.65
CA ASP A 39 13.63 20.45 6.29
C ASP A 39 13.55 19.28 5.29
N ILE A 40 14.54 18.36 5.32
CA ILE A 40 14.57 17.18 4.45
C ILE A 40 13.40 16.24 4.76
N GLY A 41 13.08 16.04 6.04
CA GLY A 41 11.94 15.22 6.46
C GLY A 41 10.61 15.86 6.11
N ILE A 42 10.49 17.18 6.29
CA ILE A 42 9.29 17.94 5.93
C ILE A 42 9.00 17.84 4.43
N LYS A 43 10.01 17.98 3.57
CA LYS A 43 9.86 17.80 2.12
C LYS A 43 9.35 16.41 1.76
N ALA A 44 9.90 15.36 2.38
CA ALA A 44 9.44 13.99 2.16
C ALA A 44 7.99 13.80 2.63
N LYS A 45 7.61 14.36 3.77
CA LYS A 45 6.25 14.35 4.30
C LYS A 45 5.26 15.03 3.36
N ASP A 46 5.59 16.20 2.83
CA ASP A 46 4.72 16.94 1.92
C ASP A 46 4.41 16.15 0.66
N VAL A 47 5.40 15.46 0.11
CA VAL A 47 5.21 14.58 -1.06
C VAL A 47 4.31 13.39 -0.72
N LEU A 48 4.53 12.75 0.42
CA LEU A 48 3.72 11.63 0.88
C LEU A 48 2.24 12.04 1.06
N GLU A 49 2.01 13.18 1.71
CA GLU A 49 0.66 13.69 1.94
C GLU A 49 -0.02 14.18 0.64
N ARG A 50 0.75 14.74 -0.28
CA ARG A 50 0.24 15.07 -1.62
C ARG A 50 -0.19 13.82 -2.37
N SER A 51 0.60 12.76 -2.34
CA SER A 51 0.28 11.48 -2.96
C SER A 51 -0.98 10.86 -2.35
N ARG A 52 -1.10 10.91 -1.02
CA ARG A 52 -2.28 10.46 -0.28
C ARG A 52 -3.54 11.19 -0.74
N ARG A 53 -3.49 12.53 -0.87
CA ARG A 53 -4.61 13.33 -1.37
C ARG A 53 -5.03 12.96 -2.79
N ILE A 54 -4.07 12.71 -3.69
CA ILE A 54 -4.34 12.32 -5.07
C ILE A 54 -5.06 10.98 -5.11
N ILE A 55 -4.58 9.98 -4.36
CA ILE A 55 -5.20 8.65 -4.30
C ILE A 55 -6.59 8.74 -3.69
N ALA A 56 -6.76 9.43 -2.56
CA ALA A 56 -8.06 9.62 -1.92
C ALA A 56 -9.08 10.21 -2.90
N LYS A 57 -8.69 11.27 -3.62
CA LYS A 57 -9.54 11.91 -4.62
C LYS A 57 -9.91 10.95 -5.76
N SER A 58 -8.99 10.11 -6.24
CA SER A 58 -9.24 9.19 -7.36
C SER A 58 -10.29 8.14 -7.06
N ILE A 59 -10.40 7.72 -5.79
CA ILE A 59 -11.37 6.72 -5.33
C ILE A 59 -12.53 7.32 -4.51
N LYS A 60 -12.62 8.66 -4.45
CA LYS A 60 -13.66 9.41 -3.71
C LYS A 60 -13.67 9.07 -2.19
N ALA A 61 -12.50 8.81 -1.62
CA ALA A 61 -12.32 8.56 -0.20
C ALA A 61 -11.83 9.82 0.53
N ASN A 62 -11.94 9.82 1.87
CA ASN A 62 -11.28 10.82 2.70
C ASN A 62 -9.79 10.56 2.82
N ILE A 63 -8.99 11.59 3.03
CA ILE A 63 -7.53 11.47 3.14
C ILE A 63 -7.13 10.52 4.28
N GLY A 64 -7.84 10.57 5.41
CA GLY A 64 -7.59 9.70 6.57
C GLY A 64 -7.93 8.22 6.34
N GLU A 65 -8.64 7.89 5.26
CA GLU A 65 -8.98 6.50 4.91
C GLU A 65 -7.91 5.82 4.06
N ILE A 66 -6.86 6.56 3.64
CA ILE A 66 -5.76 6.01 2.84
C ILE A 66 -4.61 5.63 3.73
N ILE A 67 -4.22 4.36 3.69
CA ILE A 67 -3.08 3.82 4.43
C ILE A 67 -2.10 3.22 3.44
N PHE A 68 -0.85 3.71 3.45
CA PHE A 68 0.24 3.12 2.68
C PHE A 68 0.81 1.91 3.41
N THR A 69 1.02 0.84 2.68
CA THR A 69 1.60 -0.41 3.18
C THR A 69 2.76 -0.83 2.29
N SER A 70 3.61 -1.73 2.77
CA SER A 70 4.75 -2.26 2.00
C SER A 70 4.32 -3.19 0.84
N GLY A 71 3.07 -3.65 0.82
CA GLY A 71 2.56 -4.51 -0.23
C GLY A 71 1.22 -5.16 0.11
N GLY A 72 0.71 -5.98 -0.82
CA GLY A 72 -0.62 -6.59 -0.72
C GLY A 72 -0.81 -7.48 0.51
N THR A 73 0.22 -8.22 0.92
CA THR A 73 0.16 -9.07 2.13
C THR A 73 -0.08 -8.26 3.38
N GLU A 74 0.64 -7.14 3.55
CA GLU A 74 0.43 -6.24 4.68
C GLU A 74 -0.94 -5.57 4.62
N ALA A 75 -1.36 -5.08 3.45
CA ALA A 75 -2.67 -4.46 3.25
C ALA A 75 -3.81 -5.41 3.63
N ASN A 76 -3.75 -6.66 3.17
CA ASN A 76 -4.75 -7.67 3.51
C ASN A 76 -4.78 -7.99 5.00
N ASN A 77 -3.61 -8.18 5.63
CA ASN A 77 -3.53 -8.42 7.07
C ASN A 77 -4.05 -7.23 7.87
N PHE A 78 -3.69 -6.01 7.47
CA PHE A 78 -4.14 -4.80 8.14
C PHE A 78 -5.67 -4.66 8.08
N ALA A 79 -6.26 -4.84 6.89
CA ALA A 79 -7.71 -4.75 6.72
C ALA A 79 -8.45 -5.82 7.51
N LEU A 80 -8.05 -7.10 7.39
CA LEU A 80 -8.78 -8.20 8.03
C LEU A 80 -8.61 -8.22 9.54
N LYS A 81 -7.37 -8.04 10.04
CA LYS A 81 -7.13 -7.98 11.49
C LYS A 81 -7.74 -6.73 12.11
N GLY A 82 -7.64 -5.58 11.44
CA GLY A 82 -8.24 -4.35 11.89
C GLY A 82 -9.75 -4.48 12.07
N LEU A 83 -10.45 -5.02 11.06
CA LEU A 83 -11.89 -5.28 11.13
C LEU A 83 -12.24 -6.32 12.20
N PHE A 84 -11.46 -7.39 12.34
CA PHE A 84 -11.68 -8.40 13.36
C PHE A 84 -11.56 -7.80 14.75
N PHE A 85 -10.43 -7.16 15.07
CA PHE A 85 -10.19 -6.65 16.42
C PHE A 85 -11.08 -5.47 16.79
N SER A 86 -11.48 -4.63 15.83
CA SER A 86 -12.43 -3.54 16.10
C SER A 86 -13.84 -4.02 16.42
N ASN A 87 -14.20 -5.27 16.04
CA ASN A 87 -15.50 -5.85 16.28
C ASN A 87 -15.50 -6.96 17.36
N TYR A 88 -14.33 -7.35 17.87
CA TYR A 88 -14.22 -8.36 18.92
C TYR A 88 -14.67 -7.79 20.29
N PRO A 89 -15.39 -8.55 21.14
CA PRO A 89 -15.81 -9.94 20.97
C PRO A 89 -17.18 -10.12 20.26
N GLN A 90 -17.85 -9.06 19.86
CA GLN A 90 -19.21 -9.15 19.29
C GLN A 90 -19.25 -9.96 17.99
N LYS A 91 -18.18 -9.85 17.18
CA LYS A 91 -17.95 -10.66 15.98
C LYS A 91 -16.59 -11.34 16.09
N ASN A 92 -16.58 -12.65 16.29
CA ASN A 92 -15.37 -13.41 16.58
C ASN A 92 -15.01 -14.45 15.51
N HIS A 93 -15.62 -14.35 14.33
CA HIS A 93 -15.37 -15.24 13.21
C HIS A 93 -15.04 -14.48 11.94
N ILE A 94 -14.11 -15.04 11.15
CA ILE A 94 -13.82 -14.59 9.78
C ILE A 94 -14.13 -15.77 8.85
N MET A 95 -15.06 -15.59 7.92
CA MET A 95 -15.33 -16.54 6.86
C MET A 95 -14.67 -16.08 5.56
N THR A 96 -13.99 -16.99 4.87
CA THR A 96 -13.36 -16.73 3.57
C THR A 96 -13.53 -17.92 2.65
N ILE A 97 -13.39 -17.70 1.35
CA ILE A 97 -13.41 -18.77 0.36
C ILE A 97 -11.98 -19.19 0.01
N SER A 98 -11.78 -20.47 -0.24
CA SER A 98 -10.45 -21.08 -0.48
C SER A 98 -9.70 -20.55 -1.70
N GLN A 99 -10.39 -19.90 -2.62
CA GLN A 99 -9.80 -19.30 -3.81
C GLN A 99 -9.02 -17.99 -3.52
N ILE A 100 -9.25 -17.38 -2.37
CA ILE A 100 -8.47 -16.23 -1.92
C ILE A 100 -7.23 -16.73 -1.20
N LYS A 101 -6.08 -16.80 -1.89
CA LYS A 101 -4.78 -17.06 -1.26
C LYS A 101 -4.38 -15.84 -0.43
N ILE A 102 -4.92 -15.73 0.76
CA ILE A 102 -4.53 -14.67 1.69
C ILE A 102 -3.54 -15.31 2.67
N SER A 103 -2.30 -14.83 2.67
CA SER A 103 -1.30 -15.18 3.69
C SER A 103 -1.65 -14.49 5.01
N ILE A 104 -2.77 -14.91 5.62
CA ILE A 104 -3.21 -14.37 6.90
C ILE A 104 -2.72 -15.30 8.00
N LYS A 105 -1.80 -14.82 8.81
CA LYS A 105 -1.45 -15.46 10.07
C LYS A 105 -2.17 -14.72 11.20
N ILE A 106 -3.29 -15.23 11.68
CA ILE A 106 -3.96 -14.74 12.89
C ILE A 106 -3.35 -15.51 14.06
N THR A 107 -2.56 -14.84 14.88
CA THR A 107 -2.13 -15.37 16.17
C THR A 107 -3.04 -14.74 17.21
N LEU A 108 -3.92 -15.55 17.79
CA LEU A 108 -4.67 -15.18 18.98
C LEU A 108 -3.78 -15.54 20.18
N THR A 109 -3.35 -14.55 20.93
CA THR A 109 -2.75 -14.71 22.27
C THR A 109 -3.81 -14.47 23.32
#